data_69fe0913df4260890a855f2d50924e7e
#
_entry.id   69fe0913df4260890a855f2d50924e7e
#
_cell.length_a   1.000
_cell.length_b   1.000
_cell.length_c   1.000
_cell.angle_alpha   90.00
_cell.angle_beta   90.00
_cell.angle_gamma   90.00
#
_symmetry.space_group_name_H-M   'P 1'
#
loop_
_entity.id
_entity.type
_entity.pdbx_description
1 polymer ?
#
loop_
_entity_poly.entity_id
_entity_poly.type
_entity_poly.pdbx_seq_one_letter_code
_entity_poly.pdbx_strand_id
1 'polypeptide(L)'
;MTLAPGTIRHTVVFTLRDPEADADFLAAASGLAAIPGVEAFELLDEVSPKNGYRYGISMEFAGQAAYDAYNSHPDHVRFVQERWLPEVADFLEIDYRARP
;
A
#
# COMPACT_ATOMS: atom_id res chain seq x y z
N MET A 1 3.20 -11.65 14.39
CA MET A 1 3.08 -10.69 15.51
C MET A 1 1.72 -10.06 15.49
N THR A 2 1.21 -9.69 16.66
CA THR A 2 -0.07 -9.00 16.77
C THR A 2 0.08 -7.51 16.52
N LEU A 3 -0.96 -6.93 15.96
CA LEU A 3 -1.02 -5.49 15.74
C LEU A 3 -1.21 -4.76 17.07
N ALA A 4 -0.39 -3.75 17.35
CA ALA A 4 -0.49 -2.98 18.57
C ALA A 4 -1.82 -2.21 18.65
N PRO A 5 -2.40 -2.02 19.84
CA PRO A 5 -3.63 -1.24 19.98
C PRO A 5 -3.46 0.18 19.42
N GLY A 6 -4.45 0.64 18.66
CA GLY A 6 -4.44 1.97 18.07
C GLY A 6 -3.67 2.10 16.75
N THR A 7 -2.80 1.14 16.45
CA THR A 7 -2.07 1.11 15.17
C THR A 7 -3.05 0.75 14.04
N ILE A 8 -2.90 1.44 12.92
CA ILE A 8 -3.65 1.11 11.70
C ILE A 8 -2.73 0.35 10.77
N ARG A 9 -3.18 -0.81 10.29
CA ARG A 9 -2.52 -1.54 9.21
C ARG A 9 -3.28 -1.25 7.92
N HIS A 10 -2.59 -0.56 7.02
CA HIS A 10 -3.10 -0.24 5.70
C HIS A 10 -2.62 -1.30 4.71
N THR A 11 -3.57 -1.95 4.05
CA THR A 11 -3.24 -2.95 3.03
C THR A 11 -3.95 -2.61 1.73
N VAL A 12 -3.29 -2.88 0.62
CA VAL A 12 -3.91 -2.80 -0.70
C VAL A 12 -3.41 -3.97 -1.53
N VAL A 13 -4.32 -4.68 -2.17
CA VAL A 13 -4.01 -5.70 -3.17
C VAL A 13 -4.37 -5.15 -4.54
N PHE A 14 -3.56 -5.49 -5.57
CA PHE A 14 -3.74 -4.88 -6.88
C PHE A 14 -3.18 -5.71 -8.02
N THR A 15 -3.61 -5.37 -9.24
CA THR A 15 -3.05 -5.85 -10.49
C THR A 15 -2.65 -4.66 -11.36
N LEU A 16 -1.70 -4.86 -12.25
CA LEU A 16 -1.25 -3.84 -13.19
C LEU A 16 -1.87 -4.07 -14.57
N ARG A 17 -2.10 -2.98 -15.30
CA ARG A 17 -2.57 -3.05 -16.69
C ARG A 17 -1.55 -3.73 -17.60
N ASP A 18 -0.26 -3.46 -17.35
CA ASP A 18 0.85 -4.07 -18.08
C ASP A 18 1.69 -4.90 -17.09
N PRO A 19 1.54 -6.23 -17.09
CA PRO A 19 2.33 -7.08 -16.19
C PRO A 19 3.84 -7.01 -16.44
N GLU A 20 4.28 -6.61 -17.62
CA GLU A 20 5.71 -6.50 -17.95
C GLU A 20 6.36 -5.25 -17.35
N ALA A 21 5.54 -4.27 -16.92
CA ALA A 21 6.01 -3.07 -16.25
C ALA A 21 6.10 -3.20 -14.73
N ASP A 22 5.93 -4.41 -14.19
CA ASP A 22 5.82 -4.62 -12.73
C ASP A 22 7.08 -4.20 -11.97
N ALA A 23 8.26 -4.56 -12.46
CA ALA A 23 9.51 -4.22 -11.75
C ALA A 23 9.68 -2.71 -11.59
N ASP A 24 9.38 -1.94 -12.62
CA ASP A 24 9.47 -0.48 -12.58
C ASP A 24 8.43 0.13 -11.65
N PHE A 25 7.18 -0.35 -11.74
CA PHE A 25 6.11 0.12 -10.85
C PHE A 25 6.41 -0.19 -9.39
N LEU A 26 6.84 -1.42 -9.09
CA LEU A 26 7.12 -1.82 -7.70
C LEU A 26 8.32 -1.07 -7.14
N ALA A 27 9.32 -0.77 -7.95
CA ALA A 27 10.44 0.08 -7.53
C ALA A 27 9.95 1.49 -7.16
N ALA A 28 9.05 2.07 -7.94
CA ALA A 28 8.46 3.37 -7.62
C ALA A 28 7.61 3.30 -6.34
N ALA A 29 6.82 2.23 -6.19
CA ALA A 29 5.98 2.03 -5.00
C ALA A 29 6.83 1.91 -3.73
N SER A 30 8.03 1.32 -3.81
CA SER A 30 8.92 1.19 -2.65
C SER A 30 9.33 2.55 -2.06
N GLY A 31 9.28 3.61 -2.85
CA GLY A 31 9.54 4.97 -2.38
C GLY A 31 8.54 5.47 -1.35
N LEU A 32 7.35 4.89 -1.29
CA LEU A 32 6.35 5.25 -0.29
C LEU A 32 6.84 4.97 1.14
N ALA A 33 7.76 4.03 1.30
CA ALA A 33 8.32 3.68 2.61
C ALA A 33 9.05 4.85 3.28
N ALA A 34 9.52 5.82 2.50
CA ALA A 34 10.25 6.98 3.00
C ALA A 34 9.33 8.12 3.47
N ILE A 35 8.02 8.04 3.21
CA ILE A 35 7.08 9.08 3.64
C ILE A 35 6.97 9.04 5.17
N PRO A 36 7.04 10.21 5.85
CA PRO A 36 6.93 10.25 7.30
C PRO A 36 5.69 9.55 7.84
N GLY A 37 5.87 8.77 8.90
CA GLY A 37 4.79 8.03 9.55
C GLY A 37 4.58 6.62 9.02
N VAL A 38 5.15 6.27 7.87
CA VAL A 38 5.08 4.91 7.33
C VAL A 38 6.00 3.98 8.13
N GLU A 39 5.43 2.90 8.66
CA GLU A 39 6.15 1.88 9.41
C GLU A 39 5.84 0.50 8.83
N ALA A 40 6.74 -0.45 9.02
CA ALA A 40 6.57 -1.85 8.62
C ALA A 40 6.12 -2.00 7.16
N PHE A 41 6.71 -1.21 6.26
CA PHE A 41 6.37 -1.24 4.84
C PHE A 41 6.81 -2.55 4.19
N GLU A 42 5.89 -3.18 3.46
CA GLU A 42 6.17 -4.42 2.73
C GLU A 42 5.54 -4.38 1.34
N LEU A 43 6.32 -4.81 0.34
CA LEU A 43 5.79 -5.19 -0.97
C LEU A 43 5.66 -6.70 -0.99
N LEU A 44 4.52 -7.19 -1.43
CA LEU A 44 4.16 -8.60 -1.29
C LEU A 44 3.66 -9.16 -2.62
N ASP A 45 3.94 -10.45 -2.85
CA ASP A 45 3.36 -11.21 -3.94
C ASP A 45 2.15 -11.99 -3.44
N GLU A 46 1.03 -11.93 -4.15
CA GLU A 46 -0.10 -12.80 -3.88
C GLU A 46 0.21 -14.19 -4.45
N VAL A 47 0.09 -15.21 -3.62
CA VAL A 47 0.59 -16.56 -3.94
C VAL A 47 -0.51 -17.61 -4.05
N SER A 48 -1.79 -17.21 -4.06
CA SER A 48 -2.90 -18.16 -4.13
C SER A 48 -3.76 -17.93 -5.37
N PRO A 49 -4.47 -18.96 -5.86
CA PRO A 49 -5.41 -18.80 -6.95
C PRO A 49 -6.81 -18.32 -6.51
N LYS A 50 -6.95 -17.90 -5.25
CA LYS A 50 -8.25 -17.59 -4.66
C LYS A 50 -8.84 -16.27 -5.14
N ASN A 51 -8.04 -15.43 -5.76
CA ASN A 51 -8.46 -14.13 -6.29
C ASN A 51 -7.61 -13.76 -7.50
N GLY A 52 -7.96 -12.65 -8.15
CA GLY A 52 -7.27 -12.19 -9.35
C GLY A 52 -6.15 -11.18 -9.10
N TYR A 53 -5.86 -10.87 -7.84
CA TYR A 53 -4.81 -9.90 -7.52
C TYR A 53 -3.43 -10.56 -7.57
N ARG A 54 -2.41 -9.78 -7.90
CA ARG A 54 -1.04 -10.27 -8.07
C ARG A 54 -0.10 -9.75 -7.01
N TYR A 55 -0.32 -8.55 -6.49
CA TYR A 55 0.61 -7.85 -5.60
C TYR A 55 -0.13 -7.29 -4.42
N GLY A 56 0.60 -7.06 -3.33
CA GLY A 56 0.10 -6.37 -2.16
C GLY A 56 1.11 -5.38 -1.61
N ILE A 57 0.60 -4.35 -0.98
CA ILE A 57 1.38 -3.42 -0.16
C ILE A 57 0.76 -3.43 1.22
N SER A 58 1.61 -3.54 2.24
CA SER A 58 1.18 -3.45 3.63
C SER A 58 2.08 -2.46 4.37
N MET A 59 1.47 -1.62 5.19
CA MET A 59 2.21 -0.67 6.02
C MET A 59 1.40 -0.36 7.27
N GLU A 60 2.06 0.18 8.29
CA GLU A 60 1.44 0.51 9.56
C GLU A 60 1.63 1.98 9.89
N PHE A 61 0.66 2.52 10.62
CA PHE A 61 0.67 3.90 11.11
C PHE A 61 0.34 3.89 12.60
N ALA A 62 1.00 4.76 13.36
CA ALA A 62 0.81 4.85 14.81
C ALA A 62 -0.64 5.18 15.21
N GLY A 63 -1.42 5.76 14.30
CA GLY A 63 -2.81 6.09 14.52
C GLY A 63 -3.39 6.84 13.33
N GLN A 64 -4.64 7.29 13.48
CA GLN A 64 -5.36 7.95 12.39
C GLN A 64 -4.67 9.22 11.90
N ALA A 65 -4.11 10.02 12.81
CA ALA A 65 -3.44 11.27 12.43
C ALA A 65 -2.24 11.01 11.51
N ALA A 66 -1.44 9.99 11.81
CA ALA A 66 -0.29 9.63 10.98
C ALA A 66 -0.75 9.11 9.62
N TYR A 67 -1.81 8.32 9.59
CA TYR A 67 -2.38 7.81 8.33
C TYR A 67 -2.92 8.96 7.47
N ASP A 68 -3.66 9.88 8.06
CA ASP A 68 -4.20 11.03 7.33
C ASP A 68 -3.08 11.91 6.76
N ALA A 69 -2.01 12.13 7.54
CA ALA A 69 -0.85 12.88 7.08
C ALA A 69 -0.14 12.22 5.90
N TYR A 70 -0.04 10.88 5.90
CA TYR A 70 0.47 10.11 4.78
C TYR A 70 -0.40 10.31 3.52
N ASN A 71 -1.72 10.17 3.68
CA ASN A 71 -2.64 10.28 2.54
C ASN A 71 -2.57 11.63 1.86
N SER A 72 -2.36 12.71 2.61
CA SER A 72 -2.26 14.07 2.08
C SER A 72 -0.84 14.51 1.75
N HIS A 73 0.17 13.67 2.05
CA HIS A 73 1.56 14.03 1.77
C HIS A 73 1.78 14.18 0.26
N PRO A 74 2.50 15.24 -0.18
CA PRO A 74 2.73 15.46 -1.61
C PRO A 74 3.33 14.27 -2.35
N ASP A 75 4.22 13.53 -1.72
CA ASP A 75 4.85 12.37 -2.36
C ASP A 75 3.85 11.23 -2.58
N HIS A 76 2.91 11.03 -1.65
CA HIS A 76 1.84 10.05 -1.83
C HIS A 76 0.88 10.50 -2.94
N VAL A 77 0.45 11.76 -2.91
CA VAL A 77 -0.46 12.30 -3.93
C VAL A 77 0.17 12.20 -5.32
N ARG A 78 1.44 12.53 -5.46
CA ARG A 78 2.16 12.42 -6.73
C ARG A 78 2.23 10.97 -7.22
N PHE A 79 2.57 10.03 -6.34
CA PHE A 79 2.62 8.62 -6.70
C PHE A 79 1.26 8.14 -7.20
N VAL A 80 0.17 8.49 -6.50
CA VAL A 80 -1.18 8.09 -6.91
C VAL A 80 -1.51 8.65 -8.30
N GLN A 81 -1.25 9.93 -8.54
CA GLN A 81 -1.59 10.56 -9.80
C GLN A 81 -0.70 10.12 -10.97
N GLU A 82 0.59 9.96 -10.74
CA GLU A 82 1.55 9.70 -11.81
C GLU A 82 1.77 8.22 -12.09
N ARG A 83 1.53 7.35 -11.11
CA ARG A 83 1.83 5.93 -11.23
C ARG A 83 0.61 5.04 -10.99
N TRP A 84 -0.09 5.25 -9.87
CA TRP A 84 -1.18 4.35 -9.48
C TRP A 84 -2.36 4.41 -10.45
N LEU A 85 -2.92 5.59 -10.66
CA LEU A 85 -4.08 5.76 -11.54
C LEU A 85 -3.80 5.32 -12.98
N PRO A 86 -2.65 5.66 -13.59
CA PRO A 86 -2.37 5.20 -14.96
C PRO A 86 -2.08 3.71 -15.07
N GLU A 87 -1.48 3.08 -14.05
CA GLU A 87 -0.88 1.76 -14.20
C GLU A 87 -1.63 0.62 -13.51
N VAL A 88 -2.45 0.92 -12.50
CA VAL A 88 -3.21 -0.10 -11.76
C VAL A 88 -4.53 -0.39 -12.46
N ALA A 89 -4.77 -1.67 -12.75
CA ALA A 89 -5.99 -2.12 -13.42
C ALA A 89 -7.14 -2.30 -12.44
N ASP A 90 -6.86 -2.88 -11.27
CA ASP A 90 -7.86 -3.20 -10.26
C ASP A 90 -7.18 -3.28 -8.90
N PHE A 91 -7.89 -2.88 -7.85
CA PHE A 91 -7.34 -2.91 -6.50
C PHE A 91 -8.44 -2.99 -5.44
N LEU A 92 -8.04 -3.41 -4.25
CA LEU A 92 -8.90 -3.43 -3.06
C LEU A 92 -8.06 -2.96 -1.87
N GLU A 93 -8.51 -1.88 -1.23
CA GLU A 93 -7.90 -1.38 0.00
C GLU A 93 -8.63 -1.89 1.21
N ILE A 94 -7.88 -2.34 2.23
CA ILE A 94 -8.43 -2.76 3.51
C ILE A 94 -7.55 -2.18 4.61
N ASP A 95 -8.16 -1.46 5.53
CA ASP A 95 -7.48 -0.91 6.69
C ASP A 95 -7.94 -1.63 7.95
N TYR A 96 -6.98 -2.06 8.76
CA TYR A 96 -7.25 -2.81 9.98
C TYR A 96 -6.80 -2.04 11.22
N ARG A 97 -7.52 -2.28 12.30
CA ARG A 97 -7.11 -1.93 13.65
C ARG A 97 -7.35 -3.14 14.53
N ALA A 98 -6.46 -3.37 15.51
CA ALA A 98 -6.65 -4.48 16.44
C ALA A 98 -8.01 -4.37 17.13
N ARG A 99 -8.72 -5.46 17.18
CA ARG A 99 -10.00 -5.52 17.90
C ARG A 99 -9.72 -5.59 19.39
N PRO A 100 -10.39 -4.73 20.23
CA PRO A 100 -10.19 -4.74 21.67
C PRO A 100 -10.66 -6.05 22.29
#